data_cdf64aea72934721d700dc9f3e27555f
#
_entry.id   cdf64aea72934721d700dc9f3e27555f
#
_cell.length_a   1.000
_cell.length_b   1.000
_cell.length_c   1.000
_cell.angle_alpha   90.00
_cell.angle_beta   90.00
_cell.angle_gamma   90.00
#
_symmetry.space_group_name_H-M   'P 1'
#
loop_
_entity.id
_entity.type
_entity.pdbx_description
1 polymer ?
#
loop_
_entity_poly.entity_id
_entity_poly.type
_entity_poly.pdbx_seq_one_letter_code
_entity_poly.pdbx_strand_id
1 'polypeptide(L)'
;IQHMRFCNMSTPKEMRVMLKFDDGTRKEVTYKLSPLRSGDNPHQAGFVGEPGNSYTEVIEGRGMGFTNHIDLAGYSVAVEIARTMAFLGDRRAEAVVINKHTNPAVFAARARQIDALTASLSTDKKSPFGGVMATSSKLTRETTDFLVQKNKTEKFVLDVLCAPGFEAGCVEMLSGVMKNLRIVDVSSLDTWEKINSGVFGLNMKWTIGNKPVITETDRVSFF
;
A
#
# COMPACT_ATOMS: atom_id res chain seq x y z
N ILE A 1 -5.89 -11.45 23.63
CA ILE A 1 -6.28 -10.18 22.94
C ILE A 1 -6.98 -9.37 24.01
N GLN A 2 -6.31 -8.36 24.58
CA GLN A 2 -6.92 -7.48 25.58
C GLN A 2 -7.66 -6.35 24.91
N HIS A 3 -8.85 -6.04 25.42
CA HIS A 3 -9.75 -5.00 24.94
C HIS A 3 -9.07 -3.64 24.85
N MET A 4 -9.01 -3.08 23.64
CA MET A 4 -8.77 -1.66 23.47
C MET A 4 -10.04 -0.89 23.86
N ARG A 5 -9.98 -0.11 24.93
CA ARG A 5 -11.01 0.89 25.25
C ARG A 5 -10.60 2.22 24.63
N PHE A 6 -11.28 2.64 23.58
CA PHE A 6 -11.25 4.03 23.15
C PHE A 6 -12.18 4.80 24.10
N CYS A 7 -11.60 5.55 25.00
CA CYS A 7 -12.35 6.45 25.88
C CYS A 7 -12.33 7.85 25.29
N ASN A 8 -13.51 8.32 24.90
CA ASN A 8 -13.91 9.72 24.66
C ASN A 8 -13.00 10.67 23.86
N MET A 9 -13.46 10.98 22.64
CA MET A 9 -13.49 12.30 21.96
C MET A 9 -12.23 13.19 21.86
N SER A 10 -11.05 12.73 22.20
CA SER A 10 -9.81 13.32 21.70
C SER A 10 -9.17 12.34 20.73
N THR A 11 -8.73 12.81 19.56
CA THR A 11 -7.91 12.04 18.63
C THR A 11 -6.87 11.25 19.41
N PRO A 12 -6.85 9.93 19.38
CA PRO A 12 -5.88 9.15 20.12
C PRO A 12 -4.49 9.53 19.63
N LYS A 13 -3.62 9.96 20.55
CA LYS A 13 -2.26 10.38 20.20
C LYS A 13 -1.28 9.23 20.17
N GLU A 14 -1.58 8.17 20.92
CA GLU A 14 -0.70 7.02 21.09
C GLU A 14 -1.51 5.72 21.16
N MET A 15 -0.89 4.65 20.70
CA MET A 15 -1.37 3.28 20.86
C MET A 15 -0.25 2.43 21.46
N ARG A 16 -0.57 1.64 22.50
CA ARG A 16 0.35 0.67 23.09
C ARG A 16 -0.07 -0.73 22.68
N VAL A 17 0.87 -1.47 22.16
CA VAL A 17 0.68 -2.87 21.74
C VAL A 17 1.60 -3.76 22.57
N MET A 18 1.04 -4.74 23.26
CA MET A 18 1.80 -5.78 23.93
C MET A 18 1.99 -6.96 22.98
N LEU A 19 3.21 -7.14 22.50
CA LEU A 19 3.60 -8.33 21.74
C LEU A 19 3.98 -9.46 22.72
N LYS A 20 3.42 -10.64 22.52
CA LYS A 20 3.79 -11.86 23.23
C LYS A 20 4.40 -12.83 22.24
N PHE A 21 5.61 -13.27 22.49
CA PHE A 21 6.35 -14.23 21.67
C PHE A 21 6.14 -15.67 22.17
N ASP A 22 6.40 -16.64 21.30
CA ASP A 22 6.20 -18.07 21.61
C ASP A 22 7.11 -18.57 22.74
N ASP A 23 8.26 -17.92 22.95
CA ASP A 23 9.16 -18.16 24.07
C ASP A 23 8.64 -17.62 25.41
N GLY A 24 7.42 -17.03 25.41
CA GLY A 24 6.80 -16.43 26.58
C GLY A 24 7.23 -14.99 26.89
N THR A 25 8.21 -14.47 26.16
CA THR A 25 8.62 -13.06 26.33
C THR A 25 7.51 -12.10 25.92
N ARG A 26 7.54 -10.90 26.50
CA ARG A 26 6.58 -9.82 26.20
C ARG A 26 7.34 -8.55 25.89
N LYS A 27 6.89 -7.82 24.86
CA LYS A 27 7.43 -6.52 24.49
C LYS A 27 6.29 -5.52 24.31
N GLU A 28 6.33 -4.42 25.03
CA GLU A 28 5.43 -3.30 24.79
C GLU A 28 6.05 -2.39 23.73
N VAL A 29 5.23 -2.04 22.72
CA VAL A 29 5.60 -1.07 21.68
C VAL A 29 4.56 0.04 21.69
N THR A 30 5.03 1.27 21.81
CA THR A 30 4.17 2.47 21.75
C THR A 30 4.28 3.09 20.36
N TYR A 31 3.14 3.30 19.72
CA TYR A 31 3.02 3.99 18.44
C TYR A 31 2.40 5.37 18.65
N LYS A 32 3.03 6.38 18.11
CA LYS A 32 2.42 7.71 17.96
C LYS A 32 1.46 7.64 16.78
N LEU A 33 0.22 8.08 16.96
CA LEU A 33 -0.82 8.00 15.94
C LEU A 33 -0.95 9.32 15.18
N SER A 34 -0.92 9.22 13.86
CA SER A 34 -1.21 10.32 12.95
C SER A 34 -2.54 10.08 12.25
N PRO A 35 -3.41 11.10 12.12
CA PRO A 35 -4.70 10.94 11.47
C PRO A 35 -4.55 10.69 9.98
N LEU A 36 -5.41 9.83 9.45
CA LEU A 36 -5.59 9.59 8.01
C LEU A 36 -6.76 10.42 7.48
N ARG A 37 -6.86 10.51 6.16
CA ARG A 37 -7.98 11.18 5.48
C ARG A 37 -9.33 10.55 5.84
N SER A 38 -9.38 9.23 6.00
CA SER A 38 -10.58 8.47 6.38
C SER A 38 -10.19 7.11 6.93
N GLY A 39 -11.10 6.48 7.68
CA GLY A 39 -11.05 5.06 8.02
C GLY A 39 -11.42 4.17 6.83
N ASP A 40 -11.97 3.00 7.12
CA ASP A 40 -12.44 2.05 6.12
C ASP A 40 -13.60 2.62 5.32
N ASN A 41 -14.48 3.37 5.98
CA ASN A 41 -15.54 4.14 5.35
C ASN A 41 -15.27 5.65 5.45
N PRO A 42 -15.81 6.49 4.53
CA PRO A 42 -15.52 7.92 4.48
C PRO A 42 -15.85 8.71 5.75
N HIS A 43 -16.81 8.25 6.53
CA HIS A 43 -17.26 8.89 7.78
C HIS A 43 -16.51 8.42 9.03
N GLN A 44 -15.69 7.38 8.90
CA GLN A 44 -14.90 6.84 10.00
C GLN A 44 -13.57 7.56 10.13
N ALA A 45 -13.10 7.78 11.36
CA ALA A 45 -11.73 8.19 11.58
C ALA A 45 -10.76 7.02 11.34
N GLY A 46 -9.60 7.34 10.80
CA GLY A 46 -8.50 6.40 10.61
C GLY A 46 -7.19 7.00 11.11
N PHE A 47 -6.25 6.15 11.48
CA PHE A 47 -4.97 6.54 12.01
C PHE A 47 -3.87 5.61 11.52
N VAL A 48 -2.66 6.13 11.36
CA VAL A 48 -1.44 5.35 11.11
C VAL A 48 -0.46 5.56 12.24
N GLY A 49 0.21 4.50 12.67
CA GLY A 49 1.15 4.52 13.81
C GLY A 49 2.61 4.67 13.41
N GLU A 50 3.33 5.45 14.20
CA GLU A 50 4.79 5.61 14.17
C GLU A 50 5.37 5.15 15.53
N PRO A 51 6.56 4.53 15.62
CA PRO A 51 7.50 4.32 14.53
C PRO A 51 7.11 3.13 13.66
N GLY A 52 7.58 3.15 12.46
CA GLY A 52 7.61 2.05 11.51
C GLY A 52 8.74 2.30 10.54
N ASN A 53 9.13 1.31 9.77
CA ASN A 53 10.06 1.53 8.68
C ASN A 53 9.35 2.40 7.65
N SER A 54 9.91 3.58 7.41
CA SER A 54 9.22 4.60 6.63
C SER A 54 9.29 4.31 5.15
N TYR A 55 8.17 4.33 4.49
CA TYR A 55 8.09 4.70 3.10
C TYR A 55 7.85 6.21 3.00
N THR A 56 8.27 6.82 1.90
CA THR A 56 8.13 8.25 1.68
C THR A 56 6.97 8.52 0.75
N GLU A 57 6.01 9.32 1.19
CA GLU A 57 4.99 9.88 0.31
C GLU A 57 5.64 11.02 -0.49
N VAL A 58 5.99 10.74 -1.76
CA VAL A 58 6.63 11.71 -2.66
C VAL A 58 5.62 12.76 -3.10
N ILE A 59 4.39 12.31 -3.36
CA ILE A 59 3.23 13.16 -3.68
C ILE A 59 2.06 12.71 -2.80
N GLU A 60 1.72 13.51 -1.82
CA GLU A 60 0.64 13.23 -0.88
C GLU A 60 -0.75 13.40 -1.50
N GLY A 61 -0.89 14.30 -2.47
CA GLY A 61 -2.18 14.60 -3.10
C GLY A 61 -3.23 15.03 -2.08
N ARG A 62 -4.34 14.26 -2.01
CA ARG A 62 -5.41 14.48 -1.02
C ARG A 62 -5.17 13.76 0.31
N GLY A 63 -3.99 13.23 0.52
CA GLY A 63 -3.68 12.32 1.61
C GLY A 63 -4.23 10.90 1.37
N MET A 64 -3.68 9.92 2.06
CA MET A 64 -4.14 8.54 2.01
C MET A 64 -5.18 8.25 3.10
N GLY A 65 -6.17 7.42 2.76
CA GLY A 65 -7.09 6.85 3.72
C GLY A 65 -6.60 5.46 4.21
N PHE A 66 -7.33 4.87 5.14
CA PHE A 66 -7.06 3.54 5.68
C PHE A 66 -6.91 2.48 4.58
N THR A 67 -7.86 2.43 3.63
CA THR A 67 -7.84 1.45 2.52
C THR A 67 -6.63 1.61 1.63
N ASN A 68 -6.19 2.85 1.34
CA ASN A 68 -4.99 3.09 0.55
C ASN A 68 -3.74 2.53 1.24
N HIS A 69 -3.61 2.73 2.57
CA HIS A 69 -2.48 2.20 3.33
C HIS A 69 -2.45 0.67 3.36
N ILE A 70 -3.60 0.01 3.56
CA ILE A 70 -3.61 -1.46 3.57
C ILE A 70 -3.38 -2.03 2.17
N ASP A 71 -3.81 -1.35 1.12
CA ASP A 71 -3.60 -1.78 -0.26
C ASP A 71 -2.14 -1.62 -0.73
N LEU A 72 -1.30 -0.84 0.00
CA LEU A 72 0.16 -0.85 -0.20
C LEU A 72 0.77 -2.25 -0.01
N ALA A 73 0.08 -3.17 0.66
CA ALA A 73 0.48 -4.59 0.74
C ALA A 73 0.68 -5.24 -0.65
N GLY A 74 0.10 -4.67 -1.72
CA GLY A 74 0.40 -5.06 -3.09
C GLY A 74 1.89 -5.02 -3.44
N TYR A 75 2.69 -4.17 -2.77
CA TYR A 75 4.13 -4.16 -2.94
C TYR A 75 4.79 -5.47 -2.46
N SER A 76 4.39 -6.00 -1.31
CA SER A 76 4.90 -7.30 -0.84
C SER A 76 4.56 -8.43 -1.83
N VAL A 77 3.37 -8.41 -2.41
CA VAL A 77 2.96 -9.37 -3.44
C VAL A 77 3.82 -9.23 -4.70
N ALA A 78 4.08 -8.00 -5.17
CA ALA A 78 4.92 -7.76 -6.34
C ALA A 78 6.35 -8.27 -6.13
N VAL A 79 6.94 -8.01 -4.97
CA VAL A 79 8.29 -8.50 -4.61
C VAL A 79 8.31 -10.03 -4.53
N GLU A 80 7.31 -10.66 -3.90
CA GLU A 80 7.22 -12.11 -3.80
C GLU A 80 7.10 -12.78 -5.16
N ILE A 81 6.27 -12.25 -6.06
CA ILE A 81 6.15 -12.75 -7.43
C ILE A 81 7.50 -12.66 -8.16
N ALA A 82 8.19 -11.50 -8.09
CA ALA A 82 9.48 -11.33 -8.73
C ALA A 82 10.54 -12.30 -8.18
N ARG A 83 10.58 -12.50 -6.86
CA ARG A 83 11.49 -13.47 -6.19
C ARG A 83 11.19 -14.90 -6.60
N THR A 84 9.92 -15.28 -6.65
CA THR A 84 9.50 -16.63 -7.08
C THR A 84 9.90 -16.87 -8.53
N MET A 85 9.69 -15.92 -9.43
CA MET A 85 10.12 -16.04 -10.82
C MET A 85 11.65 -16.14 -10.94
N ALA A 86 12.38 -15.36 -10.16
CA ALA A 86 13.85 -15.45 -10.12
C ALA A 86 14.33 -16.82 -9.62
N PHE A 87 13.66 -17.41 -8.62
CA PHE A 87 13.94 -18.75 -8.12
C PHE A 87 13.67 -19.84 -9.18
N LEU A 88 12.61 -19.65 -9.98
CA LEU A 88 12.27 -20.56 -11.09
C LEU A 88 13.16 -20.38 -12.34
N GLY A 89 14.17 -19.51 -12.27
CA GLY A 89 15.15 -19.29 -13.33
C GLY A 89 14.94 -18.07 -14.22
N ASP A 90 13.85 -17.35 -14.05
CA ASP A 90 13.58 -16.07 -14.76
C ASP A 90 14.07 -14.88 -13.92
N ARG A 91 15.39 -14.68 -13.93
CA ARG A 91 16.07 -13.62 -13.15
C ARG A 91 15.74 -12.19 -13.56
N ARG A 92 14.99 -11.99 -14.64
CA ARG A 92 14.62 -10.68 -15.19
C ARG A 92 13.14 -10.38 -15.03
N ALA A 93 12.42 -11.16 -14.23
CA ALA A 93 10.99 -10.95 -14.08
C ALA A 93 10.70 -9.66 -13.30
N GLU A 94 10.04 -8.75 -13.98
CA GLU A 94 9.44 -7.55 -13.43
C GLU A 94 7.99 -7.84 -13.08
N ALA A 95 7.60 -7.61 -11.83
CA ALA A 95 6.22 -7.83 -11.40
C ALA A 95 5.48 -6.51 -11.20
N VAL A 96 4.24 -6.49 -11.65
CA VAL A 96 3.28 -5.41 -11.43
C VAL A 96 2.02 -6.00 -10.79
N VAL A 97 1.56 -5.37 -9.72
CA VAL A 97 0.34 -5.73 -8.99
C VAL A 97 -0.51 -4.48 -8.82
N ILE A 98 -1.82 -4.60 -9.03
CA ILE A 98 -2.76 -3.55 -8.64
C ILE A 98 -3.71 -4.15 -7.60
N ASN A 99 -3.55 -3.69 -6.37
CA ASN A 99 -4.39 -4.08 -5.23
C ASN A 99 -5.64 -3.23 -5.16
N LYS A 100 -6.72 -3.87 -4.71
CA LYS A 100 -7.94 -3.18 -4.34
C LYS A 100 -8.64 -3.95 -3.22
N HIS A 101 -8.98 -3.25 -2.14
CA HIS A 101 -9.64 -3.87 -0.97
C HIS A 101 -8.85 -5.07 -0.42
N THR A 102 -7.53 -4.89 -0.27
CA THR A 102 -6.56 -5.87 0.25
C THR A 102 -6.27 -7.07 -0.65
N ASN A 103 -6.84 -7.14 -1.84
CA ASN A 103 -6.63 -8.25 -2.76
C ASN A 103 -5.98 -7.76 -4.07
N PRO A 104 -5.11 -8.58 -4.68
CA PRO A 104 -4.65 -8.32 -6.04
C PRO A 104 -5.83 -8.41 -7.03
N ALA A 105 -6.29 -7.27 -7.53
CA ALA A 105 -7.31 -7.23 -8.57
C ALA A 105 -6.74 -7.74 -9.91
N VAL A 106 -5.51 -7.33 -10.21
CA VAL A 106 -4.73 -7.83 -11.36
C VAL A 106 -3.26 -7.87 -11.01
N PHE A 107 -2.54 -8.84 -11.59
CA PHE A 107 -1.08 -8.92 -11.48
C PHE A 107 -0.49 -9.66 -12.66
N ALA A 108 0.76 -9.38 -12.98
CA ALA A 108 1.56 -10.16 -13.91
C ALA A 108 3.06 -9.97 -13.64
N ALA A 109 3.86 -10.92 -14.13
CA ALA A 109 5.30 -10.79 -14.20
C ALA A 109 5.78 -11.05 -15.63
N ARG A 110 6.70 -10.24 -16.13
CA ARG A 110 7.30 -10.32 -17.47
C ARG A 110 8.75 -9.84 -17.41
N ALA A 111 9.50 -10.03 -18.49
CA ALA A 111 10.87 -9.55 -18.58
C ALA A 111 10.99 -8.02 -18.56
N ARG A 112 9.95 -7.30 -18.96
CA ARG A 112 9.90 -5.84 -18.92
C ARG A 112 8.69 -5.39 -18.09
N GLN A 113 8.87 -4.32 -17.34
CA GLN A 113 7.83 -3.78 -16.45
C GLN A 113 6.55 -3.35 -17.23
N ILE A 114 6.73 -2.72 -18.40
CA ILE A 114 5.60 -2.34 -19.25
C ILE A 114 4.80 -3.55 -19.76
N ASP A 115 5.47 -4.64 -20.10
CA ASP A 115 4.81 -5.87 -20.55
C ASP A 115 4.05 -6.53 -19.40
N ALA A 116 4.60 -6.47 -18.17
CA ALA A 116 3.90 -6.92 -16.97
C ALA A 116 2.64 -6.08 -16.71
N LEU A 117 2.74 -4.75 -16.79
CA LEU A 117 1.58 -3.87 -16.63
C LEU A 117 0.51 -4.13 -17.70
N THR A 118 0.91 -4.20 -18.95
CA THR A 118 -0.01 -4.45 -20.07
C THR A 118 -0.70 -5.82 -19.93
N ALA A 119 0.05 -6.86 -19.59
CA ALA A 119 -0.48 -8.19 -19.35
C ALA A 119 -1.47 -8.21 -18.17
N SER A 120 -1.14 -7.55 -17.04
CA SER A 120 -2.04 -7.47 -15.90
C SER A 120 -3.36 -6.79 -16.25
N LEU A 121 -3.31 -5.65 -16.94
CA LEU A 121 -4.50 -4.89 -17.35
C LEU A 121 -5.31 -5.58 -18.44
N SER A 122 -4.75 -6.56 -19.15
CA SER A 122 -5.49 -7.35 -20.16
C SER A 122 -6.41 -8.38 -19.52
N THR A 123 -6.15 -8.82 -18.29
CA THR A 123 -6.96 -9.82 -17.59
C THR A 123 -8.28 -9.26 -17.07
N ASP A 124 -8.26 -8.03 -16.57
CA ASP A 124 -9.45 -7.30 -16.15
C ASP A 124 -9.24 -5.79 -16.39
N LYS A 125 -10.15 -5.20 -17.17
CA LYS A 125 -10.08 -3.78 -17.54
C LYS A 125 -10.79 -2.85 -16.54
N LYS A 126 -11.61 -3.38 -15.63
CA LYS A 126 -12.48 -2.61 -14.74
C LYS A 126 -12.00 -2.60 -13.29
N SER A 127 -11.69 -3.77 -12.74
CA SER A 127 -11.35 -3.91 -11.32
C SER A 127 -10.14 -3.08 -10.86
N PRO A 128 -9.07 -2.89 -11.69
CA PRO A 128 -7.91 -2.11 -11.26
C PRO A 128 -8.15 -0.59 -11.20
N PHE A 129 -9.29 -0.10 -11.70
CA PHE A 129 -9.61 1.32 -11.68
C PHE A 129 -9.71 1.85 -10.23
N GLY A 130 -8.94 2.90 -9.90
CA GLY A 130 -8.87 3.46 -8.54
C GLY A 130 -8.13 2.57 -7.54
N GLY A 131 -7.35 1.59 -8.01
CA GLY A 131 -6.54 0.72 -7.16
C GLY A 131 -5.19 1.32 -6.78
N VAL A 132 -4.44 0.56 -5.98
CA VAL A 132 -3.06 0.83 -5.59
C VAL A 132 -2.13 -0.04 -6.43
N MET A 133 -1.39 0.59 -7.33
CA MET A 133 -0.40 -0.09 -8.16
C MET A 133 0.94 -0.19 -7.44
N ALA A 134 1.53 -1.36 -7.48
CA ALA A 134 2.87 -1.63 -7.00
C ALA A 134 3.75 -2.27 -8.09
N THR A 135 5.02 -1.90 -8.12
CA THR A 135 6.04 -2.51 -9.00
C THR A 135 7.15 -3.12 -8.15
N SER A 136 7.67 -4.28 -8.55
CA SER A 136 8.77 -4.96 -7.84
C SER A 136 10.12 -4.25 -7.99
N SER A 137 10.25 -3.39 -8.98
CA SER A 137 11.45 -2.63 -9.32
C SER A 137 11.14 -1.16 -9.50
N LYS A 138 12.18 -0.35 -9.66
CA LYS A 138 12.10 1.07 -9.95
C LYS A 138 11.15 1.35 -11.12
N LEU A 139 10.22 2.31 -10.94
CA LEU A 139 9.28 2.68 -12.00
C LEU A 139 10.02 3.24 -13.21
N THR A 140 9.79 2.61 -14.37
CA THR A 140 10.45 3.01 -15.60
C THR A 140 9.72 4.15 -16.32
N ARG A 141 10.45 4.88 -17.13
CA ARG A 141 9.90 5.94 -17.98
C ARG A 141 8.85 5.40 -18.95
N GLU A 142 9.11 4.25 -19.56
CA GLU A 142 8.20 3.61 -20.50
C GLU A 142 6.85 3.23 -19.86
N THR A 143 6.89 2.66 -18.64
CA THR A 143 5.69 2.37 -17.86
C THR A 143 4.93 3.64 -17.49
N THR A 144 5.65 4.70 -17.17
CA THR A 144 5.07 6.02 -16.87
C THR A 144 4.37 6.61 -18.09
N ASP A 145 5.01 6.61 -19.25
CA ASP A 145 4.44 7.12 -20.51
C ASP A 145 3.14 6.37 -20.86
N PHE A 146 3.12 5.05 -20.68
CA PHE A 146 1.91 4.23 -20.87
C PHE A 146 0.77 4.64 -19.92
N LEU A 147 1.05 4.82 -18.63
CA LEU A 147 0.05 5.23 -17.64
C LEU A 147 -0.52 6.62 -17.96
N VAL A 148 0.34 7.56 -18.31
CA VAL A 148 -0.05 8.91 -18.72
C VAL A 148 -0.94 8.87 -19.98
N GLN A 149 -0.55 8.10 -20.98
CA GLN A 149 -1.35 7.94 -22.20
C GLN A 149 -2.70 7.29 -21.91
N LYS A 150 -2.71 6.22 -21.13
CA LYS A 150 -3.92 5.51 -20.74
C LYS A 150 -4.89 6.38 -19.93
N ASN A 151 -4.37 7.24 -19.05
CA ASN A 151 -5.20 8.23 -18.35
C ASN A 151 -5.83 9.23 -19.32
N LYS A 152 -5.06 9.74 -20.30
CA LYS A 152 -5.58 10.72 -21.30
C LYS A 152 -6.63 10.11 -22.20
N THR A 153 -6.44 8.89 -22.69
CA THR A 153 -7.32 8.26 -23.69
C THR A 153 -8.50 7.52 -23.08
N GLU A 154 -8.30 6.80 -21.97
CA GLU A 154 -9.30 5.91 -21.37
C GLU A 154 -9.80 6.40 -20.00
N LYS A 155 -9.27 7.55 -19.52
CA LYS A 155 -9.56 8.08 -18.18
C LYS A 155 -9.19 7.08 -17.07
N PHE A 156 -8.23 6.18 -17.33
CA PHE A 156 -7.74 5.25 -16.34
C PHE A 156 -7.10 6.01 -15.17
N VAL A 157 -7.51 5.72 -13.95
CA VAL A 157 -6.96 6.32 -12.74
C VAL A 157 -6.48 5.26 -11.76
N LEU A 158 -5.46 5.63 -11.02
CA LEU A 158 -4.97 4.93 -9.84
C LEU A 158 -5.10 5.88 -8.64
N ASP A 159 -5.37 5.34 -7.48
CA ASP A 159 -5.39 6.10 -6.23
C ASP A 159 -3.98 6.30 -5.68
N VAL A 160 -3.17 5.25 -5.74
CA VAL A 160 -1.78 5.27 -5.29
C VAL A 160 -0.92 4.49 -6.29
N LEU A 161 0.32 4.95 -6.47
CA LEU A 161 1.37 4.22 -7.14
C LEU A 161 2.56 4.11 -6.20
N CYS A 162 3.03 2.89 -5.90
CA CYS A 162 4.20 2.65 -5.10
C CYS A 162 5.27 1.87 -5.87
N ALA A 163 6.53 2.29 -5.71
CA ALA A 163 7.67 1.67 -6.35
C ALA A 163 8.94 1.86 -5.48
N PRO A 164 9.93 0.98 -5.56
CA PRO A 164 11.23 1.18 -4.93
C PRO A 164 12.10 2.17 -5.74
N GLY A 165 11.61 3.40 -5.86
CA GLY A 165 12.21 4.49 -6.63
C GLY A 165 11.56 4.74 -7.99
N PHE A 166 12.00 5.81 -8.66
CA PHE A 166 11.45 6.33 -9.92
C PHE A 166 12.57 6.75 -10.85
N GLU A 167 12.45 6.48 -12.14
CA GLU A 167 13.34 7.09 -13.12
C GLU A 167 13.10 8.61 -13.22
N ALA A 168 14.10 9.35 -13.71
CA ALA A 168 14.04 10.81 -13.79
C ALA A 168 12.82 11.28 -14.58
N GLY A 169 12.10 12.26 -14.03
CA GLY A 169 10.92 12.87 -14.65
C GLY A 169 9.62 12.06 -14.55
N CYS A 170 9.64 10.84 -14.00
CA CYS A 170 8.43 10.02 -13.87
C CYS A 170 7.41 10.64 -12.91
N VAL A 171 7.86 11.11 -11.76
CA VAL A 171 7.00 11.71 -10.73
C VAL A 171 6.31 12.97 -11.28
N GLU A 172 7.07 13.85 -11.91
CA GLU A 172 6.57 15.10 -12.49
C GLU A 172 5.55 14.84 -13.60
N MET A 173 5.79 13.84 -14.43
CA MET A 173 4.86 13.48 -15.51
C MET A 173 3.53 12.94 -14.96
N LEU A 174 3.59 12.03 -13.99
CA LEU A 174 2.40 11.45 -13.38
C LEU A 174 1.59 12.53 -12.65
N SER A 175 2.24 13.33 -11.79
CA SER A 175 1.58 14.40 -11.04
C SER A 175 1.05 15.52 -11.95
N GLY A 176 1.71 15.75 -13.08
CA GLY A 176 1.26 16.69 -14.10
C GLY A 176 -0.10 16.34 -14.72
N VAL A 177 -0.39 15.05 -14.87
CA VAL A 177 -1.60 14.54 -15.55
C VAL A 177 -2.61 13.95 -14.57
N MET A 178 -2.16 13.14 -13.63
CA MET A 178 -3.00 12.41 -12.67
C MET A 178 -3.05 13.16 -11.33
N LYS A 179 -3.79 14.27 -11.28
CA LYS A 179 -3.80 15.24 -10.16
C LYS A 179 -4.18 14.67 -8.78
N ASN A 180 -4.88 13.55 -8.73
CA ASN A 180 -5.30 12.90 -7.49
C ASN A 180 -4.44 11.69 -7.12
N LEU A 181 -3.46 11.33 -7.96
CA LEU A 181 -2.54 10.22 -7.71
C LEU A 181 -1.61 10.55 -6.52
N ARG A 182 -1.48 9.61 -5.58
CA ARG A 182 -0.45 9.65 -4.56
C ARG A 182 0.70 8.78 -5.03
N ILE A 183 1.90 9.25 -4.83
CA ILE A 183 3.12 8.53 -5.23
C ILE A 183 3.93 8.21 -3.97
N VAL A 184 4.24 6.95 -3.78
CA VAL A 184 4.93 6.43 -2.59
C VAL A 184 6.23 5.76 -3.00
N ASP A 185 7.34 6.25 -2.46
CA ASP A 185 8.65 5.63 -2.58
C ASP A 185 8.86 4.62 -1.44
N VAL A 186 9.06 3.37 -1.81
CA VAL A 186 9.28 2.26 -0.89
C VAL A 186 10.72 1.73 -0.92
N SER A 187 11.65 2.50 -1.48
CA SER A 187 13.06 2.12 -1.59
C SER A 187 13.76 1.85 -0.24
N SER A 188 13.23 2.44 0.84
CA SER A 188 13.70 2.18 2.20
C SER A 188 13.26 0.81 2.76
N LEU A 189 12.33 0.14 2.09
CA LEU A 189 11.83 -1.18 2.48
C LEU A 189 12.66 -2.26 1.75
N ASP A 190 13.91 -2.42 2.14
CA ASP A 190 14.92 -3.23 1.47
C ASP A 190 15.00 -4.68 1.97
N THR A 191 14.29 -5.01 3.05
CA THR A 191 14.22 -6.37 3.61
C THR A 191 12.80 -6.91 3.63
N TRP A 192 12.67 -8.26 3.61
CA TRP A 192 11.37 -8.92 3.65
C TRP A 192 10.57 -8.56 4.90
N GLU A 193 11.24 -8.43 6.05
CA GLU A 193 10.62 -8.06 7.31
C GLU A 193 9.98 -6.67 7.27
N LYS A 194 10.53 -5.76 6.46
CA LYS A 194 9.99 -4.40 6.28
C LYS A 194 8.83 -4.34 5.29
N ILE A 195 8.81 -5.21 4.27
CA ILE A 195 7.76 -5.19 3.23
C ILE A 195 6.56 -6.06 3.56
N ASN A 196 6.70 -6.97 4.53
CA ASN A 196 5.60 -7.84 4.92
C ASN A 196 4.49 -7.07 5.62
N SER A 197 3.27 -7.54 5.45
CA SER A 197 2.06 -6.94 6.03
C SER A 197 1.17 -8.03 6.62
N GLY A 198 0.23 -7.65 7.49
CA GLY A 198 -0.64 -8.60 8.15
C GLY A 198 -1.91 -7.97 8.71
N VAL A 199 -2.82 -8.80 9.18
CA VAL A 199 -4.10 -8.39 9.77
C VAL A 199 -4.12 -8.78 11.24
N PHE A 200 -4.41 -7.81 12.12
CA PHE A 200 -4.47 -7.99 13.58
C PHE A 200 -5.91 -7.94 14.15
N GLY A 201 -6.89 -7.96 13.29
CA GLY A 201 -8.29 -7.84 13.68
C GLY A 201 -9.07 -7.03 12.65
N LEU A 202 -10.37 -6.86 12.89
CA LEU A 202 -11.23 -6.20 11.93
C LEU A 202 -10.85 -4.73 11.69
N ASN A 203 -10.36 -4.02 12.74
CA ASN A 203 -10.14 -2.59 12.72
C ASN A 203 -8.68 -2.17 12.83
N MET A 204 -7.77 -3.11 12.88
CA MET A 204 -6.33 -2.85 12.91
C MET A 204 -5.62 -3.80 11.95
N LYS A 205 -4.82 -3.25 11.07
CA LYS A 205 -3.99 -3.99 10.12
C LYS A 205 -2.58 -3.45 10.17
N TRP A 206 -1.61 -4.29 9.85
CA TRP A 206 -0.25 -3.88 9.59
C TRP A 206 -0.09 -3.66 8.09
N THR A 207 0.36 -2.49 7.71
CA THR A 207 0.80 -2.24 6.34
C THR A 207 2.31 -2.44 6.20
N ILE A 208 2.84 -2.35 4.99
CA ILE A 208 4.28 -2.37 4.74
C ILE A 208 4.99 -1.33 5.62
N GLY A 209 6.26 -1.58 5.93
CA GLY A 209 7.02 -0.74 6.85
C GLY A 209 6.66 -0.95 8.33
N ASN A 210 5.96 -2.03 8.67
CA ASN A 210 5.53 -2.34 10.04
C ASN A 210 4.69 -1.23 10.69
N LYS A 211 3.89 -0.52 9.90
CA LYS A 211 3.01 0.54 10.40
C LYS A 211 1.64 -0.02 10.72
N PRO A 212 1.13 0.12 11.96
CA PRO A 212 -0.25 -0.18 12.25
C PRO A 212 -1.17 0.87 11.64
N VAL A 213 -2.24 0.41 11.02
CA VAL A 213 -3.31 1.26 10.50
C VAL A 213 -4.60 0.87 11.19
N ILE A 214 -5.32 1.85 11.70
CA ILE A 214 -6.47 1.66 12.56
C ILE A 214 -7.64 2.46 12.00
N THR A 215 -8.83 1.90 12.07
CA THR A 215 -10.09 2.59 11.82
C THR A 215 -11.01 2.46 13.01
N GLU A 216 -11.90 3.42 13.19
CA GLU A 216 -12.97 3.31 14.19
C GLU A 216 -13.86 2.10 13.88
N THR A 217 -14.32 1.43 14.92
CA THR A 217 -15.41 0.46 14.83
C THR A 217 -16.70 1.21 14.56
N ASP A 218 -17.45 0.78 13.57
CA ASP A 218 -18.87 1.10 13.53
C ASP A 218 -19.48 0.57 14.83
N ARG A 219 -20.15 1.44 15.58
CA ARG A 219 -20.92 1.03 16.74
C ARG A 219 -22.17 0.29 16.25
N VAL A 220 -21.98 -0.95 15.82
CA VAL A 220 -23.10 -1.88 15.72
C VAL A 220 -23.33 -2.36 17.14
N SER A 221 -24.22 -1.68 17.83
CA SER A 221 -24.79 -2.23 19.05
C SER A 221 -25.66 -3.41 18.64
N PHE A 222 -25.13 -4.61 18.78
CA PHE A 222 -25.97 -5.81 18.84
C PHE A 222 -26.67 -5.79 20.20
N PHE A 223 -27.96 -5.55 20.18
CA PHE A 223 -28.84 -5.85 21.28
C PHE A 223 -29.23 -7.32 21.23
#